data_af861653dc56b81d0e13a8169a86efc6
#
_entry.id   af861653dc56b81d0e13a8169a86efc6
#
_cell.length_a   1.000
_cell.length_b   1.000
_cell.length_c   1.000
_cell.angle_alpha   90.00
_cell.angle_beta   90.00
_cell.angle_gamma   90.00
#
_symmetry.space_group_name_H-M   'P 1'
#
loop_
_entity.id
_entity.type
_entity.pdbx_description
1 polymer ?
#
loop_
_entity_poly.entity_id
_entity_poly.type
_entity_poly.pdbx_seq_one_letter_code
_entity_poly.pdbx_strand_id
1 'polypeptide(L)'
;MKFFFILFILLNVSFGNLYSFISFPYEHTLFYQKYHFIKVNETTDGFNPIIDQDELLSSIDDFVVIPNGGTSWQIFGETEMNEYTITDPEGIEWIGFRPGFKKNLKKLNGKKILIQGYMFPLEQKEEQKLFLLGPFPSTCPYHFHVDSNLIIEVHAENPVEVSYDAINISGKLELVERDDEFNIFYRLKESKLVKN
;
A
#
# COMPACT_ATOMS: atom_id res chain seq x y z
N MET A 1 -23.41 0.88 59.22
CA MET A 1 -22.49 1.64 58.36
C MET A 1 -21.27 0.82 57.92
N LYS A 2 -21.44 -0.48 57.61
CA LYS A 2 -20.36 -1.38 57.15
C LYS A 2 -20.71 -2.18 55.89
N PHE A 3 -21.89 -1.97 55.29
CA PHE A 3 -22.32 -2.70 54.10
C PHE A 3 -22.14 -1.94 52.79
N PHE A 4 -21.74 -0.66 52.85
CA PHE A 4 -21.57 0.17 51.62
C PHE A 4 -20.17 0.15 51.05
N PHE A 5 -19.17 -0.41 51.76
CA PHE A 5 -17.77 -0.40 51.32
C PHE A 5 -17.39 -1.61 50.46
N ILE A 6 -18.18 -2.70 50.50
CA ILE A 6 -17.86 -3.94 49.74
C ILE A 6 -18.39 -3.87 48.32
N LEU A 7 -19.43 -3.08 48.05
CA LEU A 7 -20.00 -2.98 46.70
C LEU A 7 -19.13 -2.10 45.74
N PHE A 8 -18.30 -1.20 46.33
CA PHE A 8 -17.45 -0.32 45.53
C PHE A 8 -16.13 -0.99 45.04
N ILE A 9 -15.71 -2.08 45.69
CA ILE A 9 -14.49 -2.81 45.30
C ILE A 9 -14.75 -3.79 44.15
N LEU A 10 -15.98 -4.30 44.02
CA LEU A 10 -16.34 -5.22 42.93
C LEU A 10 -16.63 -4.51 41.59
N LEU A 11 -16.93 -3.19 41.62
CA LEU A 11 -17.14 -2.42 40.40
C LEU A 11 -15.85 -1.89 39.77
N ASN A 12 -14.73 -1.85 40.54
CA ASN A 12 -13.45 -1.38 40.01
C ASN A 12 -12.61 -2.46 39.32
N VAL A 13 -12.94 -3.74 39.50
CA VAL A 13 -12.20 -4.84 38.86
C VAL A 13 -12.70 -5.09 37.42
N SER A 14 -13.91 -4.64 37.07
CA SER A 14 -14.51 -4.85 35.74
C SER A 14 -14.15 -3.79 34.70
N PHE A 15 -13.61 -2.64 35.11
CA PHE A 15 -13.23 -1.55 34.19
C PHE A 15 -11.75 -1.53 33.84
N GLY A 16 -10.91 -2.25 34.57
CA GLY A 16 -9.45 -2.31 34.34
C GLY A 16 -9.06 -3.07 33.05
N ASN A 17 -9.91 -3.96 32.56
CA ASN A 17 -9.62 -4.75 31.36
C ASN A 17 -10.18 -4.16 30.06
N LEU A 18 -10.92 -3.05 30.11
CA LEU A 18 -11.44 -2.40 28.89
C LEU A 18 -10.50 -1.31 28.34
N TYR A 19 -9.56 -0.83 29.15
CA TYR A 19 -8.61 0.22 28.74
C TYR A 19 -7.29 -0.30 28.19
N SER A 20 -6.98 -1.60 28.35
CA SER A 20 -5.77 -2.18 27.74
C SER A 20 -5.89 -2.48 26.25
N PHE A 21 -7.08 -2.28 25.66
CA PHE A 21 -7.33 -2.48 24.21
C PHE A 21 -7.22 -1.20 23.37
N ILE A 22 -6.97 -0.02 23.96
CA ILE A 22 -7.05 1.27 23.25
C ILE A 22 -5.70 2.01 23.17
N SER A 23 -4.63 1.43 23.64
CA SER A 23 -3.29 2.07 23.50
C SER A 23 -2.34 1.22 22.67
N PHE A 24 -2.69 0.94 21.42
CA PHE A 24 -1.65 0.72 20.42
C PHE A 24 -1.09 2.09 20.03
N PRO A 25 0.24 2.29 20.07
CA PRO A 25 0.84 3.53 19.62
C PRO A 25 0.43 3.74 18.16
N TYR A 26 0.02 4.97 17.82
CA TYR A 26 -0.43 5.41 16.51
C TYR A 26 0.55 5.05 15.36
N GLU A 27 1.83 4.94 15.66
CA GLU A 27 2.89 4.49 14.73
C GLU A 27 2.74 3.03 14.28
N HIS A 28 2.24 2.14 15.14
CA HIS A 28 2.01 0.74 14.77
C HIS A 28 0.81 0.55 13.83
N THR A 29 -0.16 1.45 13.82
CA THR A 29 -1.34 1.33 12.96
C THR A 29 -1.01 1.67 11.51
N LEU A 30 -0.15 2.67 11.28
CA LEU A 30 0.36 3.00 9.95
C LEU A 30 1.29 1.92 9.40
N PHE A 31 2.13 1.36 10.26
CA PHE A 31 2.99 0.24 9.95
C PHE A 31 2.14 -1.01 9.57
N TYR A 32 1.09 -1.29 10.33
CA TYR A 32 0.20 -2.42 10.09
C TYR A 32 -0.63 -2.25 8.82
N GLN A 33 -1.13 -1.06 8.50
CA GLN A 33 -1.81 -0.78 7.23
C GLN A 33 -0.85 -0.88 6.04
N LYS A 34 0.35 -0.35 6.15
CA LYS A 34 1.36 -0.44 5.08
C LYS A 34 1.83 -1.87 4.84
N TYR A 35 1.90 -2.72 5.88
CA TYR A 35 2.27 -4.15 5.78
C TYR A 35 1.12 -5.07 5.41
N HIS A 36 -0.11 -4.76 5.79
CA HIS A 36 -1.26 -5.63 5.46
C HIS A 36 -1.56 -5.66 3.96
N PHE A 37 -1.21 -4.60 3.24
CA PHE A 37 -1.27 -4.58 1.79
C PHE A 37 -0.31 -5.57 1.12
N ILE A 38 0.77 -5.95 1.82
CA ILE A 38 1.86 -6.77 1.25
C ILE A 38 1.83 -8.21 1.79
N LYS A 39 1.10 -8.49 2.87
CA LYS A 39 1.21 -9.77 3.62
C LYS A 39 -0.03 -10.64 3.69
N VAL A 40 -1.04 -10.45 2.84
CA VAL A 40 -2.21 -11.33 2.83
C VAL A 40 -1.97 -12.55 1.92
N ASN A 41 -0.94 -13.33 2.23
CA ASN A 41 -0.72 -14.65 1.64
C ASN A 41 -0.62 -15.76 2.69
N GLU A 42 -1.18 -15.59 3.90
CA GLU A 42 -1.34 -16.70 4.83
C GLU A 42 -2.80 -17.17 4.83
N THR A 43 -2.95 -18.33 4.26
CA THR A 43 -4.13 -19.19 4.25
C THR A 43 -4.76 -19.31 5.63
N THR A 44 -5.95 -18.74 5.79
CA THR A 44 -6.95 -19.28 6.69
C THR A 44 -8.22 -19.51 5.88
N ASP A 45 -8.47 -20.78 5.64
CA ASP A 45 -9.74 -21.40 5.25
C ASP A 45 -10.70 -20.61 4.34
N GLY A 46 -10.56 -20.82 3.06
CA GLY A 46 -11.73 -21.13 2.26
C GLY A 46 -12.31 -20.04 1.37
N PHE A 47 -11.71 -18.86 1.19
CA PHE A 47 -12.13 -17.96 0.12
C PHE A 47 -11.03 -16.96 -0.27
N ASN A 48 -10.01 -17.47 -0.93
CA ASN A 48 -9.07 -16.60 -1.63
C ASN A 48 -9.01 -17.12 -3.07
N PRO A 49 -9.75 -16.51 -4.02
CA PRO A 49 -9.52 -16.81 -5.41
C PRO A 49 -8.08 -16.37 -5.69
N ILE A 50 -7.20 -17.32 -5.99
CA ILE A 50 -5.91 -17.04 -6.61
C ILE A 50 -6.28 -16.40 -7.95
N ILE A 51 -6.33 -15.08 -8.01
CA ILE A 51 -6.51 -14.36 -9.27
C ILE A 51 -5.21 -14.58 -10.02
N ASP A 52 -5.33 -15.20 -11.20
CA ASP A 52 -4.20 -15.35 -12.11
C ASP A 52 -3.65 -13.94 -12.41
N GLN A 53 -2.33 -13.77 -12.29
CA GLN A 53 -1.69 -12.47 -12.50
C GLN A 53 -1.93 -11.95 -13.93
N ASP A 54 -2.04 -12.83 -14.92
CA ASP A 54 -2.35 -12.47 -16.29
C ASP A 54 -3.80 -11.96 -16.42
N GLU A 55 -4.74 -12.55 -15.70
CA GLU A 55 -6.13 -12.09 -15.62
C GLU A 55 -6.20 -10.71 -14.92
N LEU A 56 -5.48 -10.53 -13.81
CA LEU A 56 -5.39 -9.25 -13.11
C LEU A 56 -4.84 -8.16 -14.02
N LEU A 57 -3.73 -8.40 -14.70
CA LEU A 57 -3.13 -7.43 -15.63
C LEU A 57 -4.06 -7.09 -16.78
N SER A 58 -4.80 -8.07 -17.33
CA SER A 58 -5.74 -7.84 -18.40
C SER A 58 -6.95 -6.99 -18.01
N SER A 59 -7.33 -7.00 -16.72
CA SER A 59 -8.47 -6.25 -16.20
C SER A 59 -8.15 -4.78 -15.85
N ILE A 60 -6.89 -4.38 -15.88
CA ILE A 60 -6.47 -3.02 -15.51
C ILE A 60 -7.18 -1.94 -16.34
N ASP A 61 -7.33 -2.18 -17.64
CA ASP A 61 -7.92 -1.21 -18.57
C ASP A 61 -9.43 -0.98 -18.34
N ASP A 62 -10.08 -1.82 -17.54
CA ASP A 62 -11.47 -1.63 -17.08
C ASP A 62 -11.58 -0.57 -15.97
N PHE A 63 -10.48 -0.27 -15.27
CA PHE A 63 -10.47 0.61 -14.10
C PHE A 63 -9.76 1.94 -14.35
N VAL A 64 -8.70 1.94 -15.13
CA VAL A 64 -7.90 3.13 -15.42
C VAL A 64 -7.66 3.28 -16.92
N VAL A 65 -7.57 4.52 -17.36
CA VAL A 65 -7.24 4.83 -18.75
C VAL A 65 -5.80 5.34 -18.84
N ILE A 66 -5.15 5.11 -19.96
CA ILE A 66 -3.84 5.69 -20.21
C ILE A 66 -4.06 7.16 -20.63
N PRO A 67 -3.61 8.15 -19.83
CA PRO A 67 -3.71 9.55 -20.20
C PRO A 67 -2.93 9.83 -21.48
N ASN A 68 -3.30 10.87 -22.21
CA ASN A 68 -2.57 11.24 -23.43
C ASN A 68 -1.08 11.53 -23.12
N GLY A 69 -0.18 10.75 -23.72
CA GLY A 69 1.25 10.76 -23.42
C GLY A 69 1.62 10.10 -22.09
N GLY A 70 0.69 9.38 -21.47
CA GLY A 70 0.86 8.67 -20.21
C GLY A 70 1.51 7.30 -20.34
N THR A 71 1.73 6.70 -19.20
CA THR A 71 2.36 5.37 -19.03
C THR A 71 1.31 4.36 -18.61
N SER A 72 1.31 3.18 -19.23
CA SER A 72 0.44 2.06 -18.86
C SER A 72 0.94 1.33 -17.63
N TRP A 73 0.03 0.80 -16.81
CA TRP A 73 0.34 -0.06 -15.67
C TRP A 73 0.92 -1.41 -16.09
N GLN A 74 0.63 -1.92 -17.29
CA GLN A 74 1.17 -3.19 -17.79
C GLN A 74 2.70 -3.21 -17.75
N ILE A 75 3.37 -2.07 -18.04
CA ILE A 75 4.84 -2.00 -18.00
C ILE A 75 5.41 -2.21 -16.59
N PHE A 76 4.66 -1.88 -15.56
CA PHE A 76 5.01 -2.11 -14.15
C PHE A 76 4.69 -3.55 -13.74
N GLY A 77 3.52 -4.05 -14.13
CA GLY A 77 3.07 -5.40 -13.84
C GLY A 77 3.96 -6.51 -14.39
N GLU A 78 4.70 -6.24 -15.49
CA GLU A 78 5.70 -7.16 -16.05
C GLU A 78 6.95 -7.33 -15.18
N THR A 79 7.09 -6.59 -14.07
CA THR A 79 8.25 -6.70 -13.18
C THR A 79 8.19 -8.01 -12.40
N GLU A 80 9.25 -8.79 -12.52
CA GLU A 80 9.41 -10.04 -11.76
C GLU A 80 9.62 -9.74 -10.27
N MET A 81 9.03 -10.56 -9.41
CA MET A 81 9.22 -10.51 -7.97
C MET A 81 10.10 -11.67 -7.53
N ASN A 82 11.37 -11.39 -7.23
CA ASN A 82 12.34 -12.41 -6.82
C ASN A 82 12.43 -12.46 -5.30
N GLU A 83 11.96 -13.55 -4.70
CA GLU A 83 12.00 -13.77 -3.26
C GLU A 83 13.43 -13.85 -2.71
N TYR A 84 13.62 -13.32 -1.51
CA TYR A 84 14.83 -13.51 -0.72
C TYR A 84 14.52 -13.44 0.77
N THR A 85 15.35 -14.08 1.58
CA THR A 85 15.20 -14.05 3.04
C THR A 85 15.84 -12.79 3.62
N ILE A 86 15.11 -12.12 4.49
CA ILE A 86 15.60 -11.02 5.32
C ILE A 86 15.65 -11.55 6.75
N THR A 87 16.78 -11.38 7.42
CA THR A 87 16.94 -11.71 8.84
C THR A 87 17.11 -10.40 9.61
N ASP A 88 16.24 -10.15 10.58
CA ASP A 88 16.33 -8.96 11.43
C ASP A 88 17.41 -9.10 12.51
N PRO A 89 17.71 -8.03 13.28
CA PRO A 89 18.70 -8.11 14.37
C PRO A 89 18.33 -9.08 15.49
N GLU A 90 17.05 -9.41 15.66
CA GLU A 90 16.52 -10.38 16.61
C GLU A 90 16.62 -11.82 16.10
N GLY A 91 17.02 -12.03 14.85
CA GLY A 91 17.15 -13.33 14.19
C GLY A 91 15.83 -13.88 13.61
N ILE A 92 14.81 -13.05 13.49
CA ILE A 92 13.54 -13.44 12.86
C ILE A 92 13.70 -13.33 11.33
N GLU A 93 13.27 -14.36 10.62
CA GLU A 93 13.33 -14.42 9.17
C GLU A 93 11.97 -14.10 8.55
N TRP A 94 12.01 -13.30 7.49
CA TRP A 94 10.84 -13.02 6.65
C TRP A 94 11.23 -13.04 5.16
N ILE A 95 10.22 -13.10 4.30
CA ILE A 95 10.42 -13.07 2.85
C ILE A 95 10.30 -11.62 2.36
N GLY A 96 11.35 -11.13 1.71
CA GLY A 96 11.34 -9.89 0.94
C GLY A 96 11.34 -10.17 -0.56
N PHE A 97 11.08 -9.14 -1.36
CA PHE A 97 11.04 -9.23 -2.80
C PHE A 97 12.01 -8.24 -3.44
N ARG A 98 12.76 -8.71 -4.44
CA ARG A 98 13.59 -7.87 -5.30
C ARG A 98 12.98 -7.79 -6.69
N PRO A 99 12.82 -6.59 -7.24
CA PRO A 99 12.24 -6.43 -8.56
C PRO A 99 13.21 -6.85 -9.68
N GLY A 100 12.70 -7.65 -10.60
CA GLY A 100 13.34 -7.95 -11.88
C GLY A 100 12.84 -7.02 -12.98
N PHE A 101 13.28 -5.75 -12.98
CA PHE A 101 12.80 -4.74 -13.93
C PHE A 101 13.08 -5.09 -15.38
N LYS A 102 12.06 -5.04 -16.24
CA LYS A 102 12.19 -5.21 -17.67
C LYS A 102 12.86 -3.98 -18.33
N LYS A 103 13.47 -4.21 -19.49
CA LYS A 103 14.25 -3.20 -20.24
C LYS A 103 13.45 -1.91 -20.53
N ASN A 104 12.15 -2.06 -20.83
CA ASN A 104 11.28 -0.91 -21.16
C ASN A 104 11.08 -0.02 -19.93
N LEU A 105 10.84 -0.61 -18.79
CA LEU A 105 10.66 0.11 -17.52
C LEU A 105 11.99 0.78 -17.09
N LYS A 106 13.12 0.09 -17.21
CA LYS A 106 14.46 0.66 -16.93
C LYS A 106 14.74 1.96 -17.71
N LYS A 107 14.22 2.10 -18.93
CA LYS A 107 14.37 3.32 -19.73
C LYS A 107 13.60 4.51 -19.18
N LEU A 108 12.59 4.27 -18.31
CA LEU A 108 11.79 5.31 -17.66
C LEU A 108 12.39 5.77 -16.34
N ASN A 109 13.37 5.06 -15.79
CA ASN A 109 14.03 5.46 -14.56
C ASN A 109 14.63 6.87 -14.68
N GLY A 110 14.32 7.72 -13.71
CA GLY A 110 14.73 9.13 -13.70
C GLY A 110 13.96 10.04 -14.66
N LYS A 111 13.02 9.53 -15.45
CA LYS A 111 12.20 10.33 -16.36
C LYS A 111 10.90 10.73 -15.72
N LYS A 112 10.37 11.86 -16.19
CA LYS A 112 9.03 12.29 -15.85
C LYS A 112 8.02 11.43 -16.59
N ILE A 113 7.10 10.83 -15.86
CA ILE A 113 5.96 10.05 -16.38
C ILE A 113 4.64 10.69 -15.97
N LEU A 114 3.58 10.30 -16.64
CA LEU A 114 2.19 10.59 -16.30
C LEU A 114 1.44 9.26 -16.22
N ILE A 115 0.74 9.03 -15.13
CA ILE A 115 -0.01 7.79 -14.91
C ILE A 115 -1.33 8.09 -14.21
N GLN A 116 -2.38 7.34 -14.54
CA GLN A 116 -3.65 7.37 -13.84
C GLN A 116 -3.73 6.20 -12.87
N GLY A 117 -4.29 6.44 -11.68
CA GLY A 117 -4.52 5.39 -10.69
C GLY A 117 -5.37 5.86 -9.53
N TYR A 118 -5.66 4.95 -8.63
CA TYR A 118 -6.40 5.19 -7.40
C TYR A 118 -5.45 5.45 -6.24
N MET A 119 -5.79 6.44 -5.43
CA MET A 119 -5.02 6.80 -4.25
C MET A 119 -5.33 5.86 -3.08
N PHE A 120 -4.27 5.43 -2.39
CA PHE A 120 -4.34 4.74 -1.11
C PHE A 120 -3.65 5.63 -0.08
N PRO A 121 -4.41 6.38 0.74
CA PRO A 121 -3.85 7.29 1.71
C PRO A 121 -3.08 6.52 2.80
N LEU A 122 -1.92 7.04 3.20
CA LEU A 122 -1.10 6.46 4.27
C LEU A 122 -1.32 7.14 5.62
N GLU A 123 -1.99 8.28 5.65
CA GLU A 123 -2.31 9.04 6.85
C GLU A 123 -3.82 9.32 6.94
N GLN A 124 -4.33 9.50 8.16
CA GLN A 124 -5.73 9.89 8.40
C GLN A 124 -5.89 11.42 8.27
N LYS A 125 -5.61 11.95 7.08
CA LYS A 125 -5.73 13.37 6.75
C LYS A 125 -6.48 13.51 5.43
N GLU A 126 -7.19 14.63 5.26
CA GLU A 126 -7.90 14.93 4.01
C GLU A 126 -6.95 15.17 2.82
N GLU A 127 -5.73 15.61 3.10
CA GLU A 127 -4.69 15.85 2.10
C GLU A 127 -3.44 15.02 2.40
N GLN A 128 -2.85 14.45 1.35
CA GLN A 128 -1.68 13.57 1.43
C GLN A 128 -0.50 14.15 0.64
N LYS A 129 0.70 14.12 1.21
CA LYS A 129 1.97 14.32 0.47
C LYS A 129 2.66 13.02 0.13
N LEU A 130 2.41 12.00 0.93
CA LEU A 130 2.90 10.64 0.73
C LEU A 130 1.71 9.70 0.69
N PHE A 131 1.56 8.96 -0.38
CA PHE A 131 0.49 7.97 -0.55
C PHE A 131 0.89 6.89 -1.54
N LEU A 132 0.15 5.79 -1.58
CA LEU A 132 0.34 4.79 -2.62
C LEU A 132 -0.66 5.03 -3.76
N LEU A 133 -0.25 4.68 -4.96
CA LEU A 133 -1.07 4.71 -6.16
C LEU A 133 -1.09 3.32 -6.77
N GLY A 134 -2.27 2.83 -7.14
CA GLY A 134 -2.46 1.55 -7.80
C GLY A 134 -3.49 1.62 -8.91
N PRO A 135 -3.59 0.58 -9.78
CA PRO A 135 -4.52 0.59 -10.90
C PRO A 135 -5.97 0.29 -10.52
N PHE A 136 -6.22 -0.18 -9.29
CA PHE A 136 -7.55 -0.61 -8.84
C PHE A 136 -8.05 0.24 -7.70
N PRO A 137 -9.39 0.45 -7.57
CA PRO A 137 -9.96 1.21 -6.47
C PRO A 137 -9.78 0.48 -5.14
N SER A 138 -9.51 1.22 -4.06
CA SER A 138 -9.35 0.70 -2.70
C SER A 138 -10.60 -0.01 -2.14
N THR A 139 -11.75 0.26 -2.74
CA THR A 139 -13.05 -0.32 -2.35
C THR A 139 -13.40 -1.60 -3.10
N CYS A 140 -12.57 -2.06 -4.02
CA CYS A 140 -12.84 -3.28 -4.77
C CYS A 140 -12.52 -4.51 -3.92
N PRO A 141 -13.51 -5.32 -3.52
CA PRO A 141 -13.29 -6.50 -2.67
C PRO A 141 -12.46 -7.60 -3.36
N TYR A 142 -12.34 -7.55 -4.68
CA TYR A 142 -11.61 -8.54 -5.47
C TYR A 142 -10.13 -8.19 -5.66
N HIS A 143 -9.71 -6.96 -5.37
CA HIS A 143 -8.37 -6.45 -5.69
C HIS A 143 -7.56 -6.05 -4.44
N PHE A 144 -7.84 -6.68 -3.30
CA PHE A 144 -7.07 -6.51 -2.06
C PHE A 144 -5.63 -7.06 -2.15
N HIS A 145 -5.26 -7.70 -3.26
CA HIS A 145 -4.00 -8.41 -3.44
C HIS A 145 -3.17 -7.82 -4.58
N VAL A 146 -3.05 -6.50 -4.61
CA VAL A 146 -2.16 -5.86 -5.56
C VAL A 146 -0.73 -5.97 -5.03
N ASP A 147 0.10 -6.71 -5.74
CA ASP A 147 1.49 -6.92 -5.41
C ASP A 147 2.35 -5.65 -5.62
N SER A 148 3.58 -5.67 -5.11
CA SER A 148 4.52 -4.55 -5.19
C SER A 148 4.81 -4.07 -6.62
N ASN A 149 4.62 -4.93 -7.63
CA ASN A 149 4.76 -4.59 -9.04
C ASN A 149 3.61 -3.74 -9.61
N LEU A 150 2.50 -3.57 -8.86
CA LEU A 150 1.37 -2.71 -9.23
C LEU A 150 1.12 -1.59 -8.22
N ILE A 151 2.10 -1.24 -7.40
CA ILE A 151 2.02 -0.15 -6.43
C ILE A 151 3.17 0.83 -6.65
N ILE A 152 2.84 2.11 -6.71
CA ILE A 152 3.80 3.21 -6.78
C ILE A 152 3.67 4.07 -5.52
N GLU A 153 4.77 4.29 -4.80
CA GLU A 153 4.83 5.27 -3.71
C GLU A 153 4.98 6.67 -4.29
N VAL A 154 4.01 7.55 -4.04
CA VAL A 154 3.96 8.91 -4.58
C VAL A 154 4.41 9.92 -3.54
N HIS A 155 5.40 10.73 -3.90
CA HIS A 155 5.90 11.86 -3.13
C HIS A 155 5.46 13.15 -3.82
N ALA A 156 4.36 13.73 -3.36
CA ALA A 156 3.78 14.93 -3.97
C ALA A 156 4.50 16.21 -3.49
N GLU A 157 4.75 17.16 -4.42
CA GLU A 157 5.30 18.47 -4.08
C GLU A 157 4.33 19.27 -3.21
N ASN A 158 3.04 19.25 -3.57
CA ASN A 158 1.97 19.87 -2.82
C ASN A 158 1.02 18.80 -2.31
N PRO A 159 0.34 19.02 -1.18
CA PRO A 159 -0.68 18.11 -0.70
C PRO A 159 -1.74 17.85 -1.78
N VAL A 160 -2.17 16.60 -1.90
CA VAL A 160 -3.23 16.15 -2.81
C VAL A 160 -4.41 15.71 -1.97
N GLU A 161 -5.58 16.24 -2.26
CA GLU A 161 -6.83 15.84 -1.60
C GLU A 161 -7.12 14.36 -1.86
N VAL A 162 -7.56 13.64 -0.82
CA VAL A 162 -7.92 12.23 -0.92
C VAL A 162 -9.09 12.08 -1.89
N SER A 163 -8.93 11.22 -2.88
CA SER A 163 -9.94 10.92 -3.89
C SER A 163 -10.20 9.42 -3.94
N TYR A 164 -11.47 9.06 -4.07
CA TYR A 164 -11.92 7.69 -4.37
C TYR A 164 -11.99 7.44 -5.89
N ASP A 165 -11.98 8.50 -6.68
CA ASP A 165 -11.89 8.40 -8.14
C ASP A 165 -10.44 8.29 -8.60
N ALA A 166 -10.22 7.69 -9.77
CA ALA A 166 -8.90 7.61 -10.38
C ALA A 166 -8.37 9.03 -10.70
N ILE A 167 -7.13 9.29 -10.28
CA ILE A 167 -6.45 10.57 -10.45
C ILE A 167 -5.26 10.44 -11.39
N ASN A 168 -4.94 11.52 -12.11
CA ASN A 168 -3.74 11.61 -12.93
C ASN A 168 -2.61 12.23 -12.13
N ILE A 169 -1.50 11.51 -12.00
CA ILE A 169 -0.30 11.97 -11.29
C ILE A 169 0.88 11.99 -12.27
N SER A 170 1.61 13.09 -12.29
CA SER A 170 2.86 13.21 -13.03
C SER A 170 4.02 13.45 -12.09
N GLY A 171 5.12 12.73 -12.27
CA GLY A 171 6.31 12.87 -11.44
C GLY A 171 7.51 12.14 -12.04
N LYS A 172 8.66 12.24 -11.40
CA LYS A 172 9.90 11.59 -11.80
C LYS A 172 9.93 10.17 -11.25
N LEU A 173 9.95 9.18 -12.13
CA LEU A 173 10.01 7.77 -11.74
C LEU A 173 11.38 7.40 -11.19
N GLU A 174 11.39 6.77 -10.03
CA GLU A 174 12.55 6.12 -9.42
C GLU A 174 12.27 4.63 -9.28
N LEU A 175 13.16 3.81 -9.84
CA LEU A 175 13.15 2.36 -9.66
C LEU A 175 13.97 2.00 -8.43
N VAL A 176 13.37 1.28 -7.48
CA VAL A 176 13.96 0.89 -6.21
C VAL A 176 14.37 -0.57 -6.30
N GLU A 177 15.67 -0.85 -6.34
CA GLU A 177 16.20 -2.20 -6.51
C GLU A 177 16.06 -3.06 -5.24
N ARG A 178 15.94 -2.39 -4.10
CA ARG A 178 15.76 -3.05 -2.80
C ARG A 178 15.12 -2.11 -1.80
N ASP A 179 14.06 -2.57 -1.16
CA ASP A 179 13.42 -1.93 -0.01
C ASP A 179 13.01 -3.04 0.98
N ASP A 180 13.85 -3.28 1.98
CA ASP A 180 13.66 -4.35 2.96
C ASP A 180 12.54 -4.03 3.98
N GLU A 181 12.11 -2.78 4.04
CA GLU A 181 11.10 -2.34 5.01
C GLU A 181 9.68 -2.47 4.45
N PHE A 182 9.46 -2.05 3.20
CA PHE A 182 8.11 -1.96 2.64
C PHE A 182 7.92 -2.67 1.30
N ASN A 183 8.97 -3.26 0.74
CA ASN A 183 8.98 -3.89 -0.59
C ASN A 183 8.45 -2.95 -1.69
N ILE A 184 8.76 -1.66 -1.61
CA ILE A 184 8.40 -0.68 -2.63
C ILE A 184 9.35 -0.81 -3.81
N PHE A 185 8.80 -1.04 -5.00
CA PHE A 185 9.57 -1.14 -6.25
C PHE A 185 9.67 0.17 -7.01
N TYR A 186 8.68 1.07 -6.81
CA TYR A 186 8.58 2.31 -7.56
C TYR A 186 8.28 3.48 -6.65
N ARG A 187 8.99 4.58 -6.87
CA ARG A 187 8.67 5.88 -6.29
C ARG A 187 8.44 6.89 -7.39
N LEU A 188 7.44 7.72 -7.23
CA LEU A 188 7.18 8.86 -8.09
C LEU A 188 7.50 10.14 -7.31
N LYS A 189 8.67 10.72 -7.59
CA LYS A 189 9.19 11.89 -6.90
C LYS A 189 8.71 13.18 -7.57
N GLU A 190 8.74 14.30 -6.83
CA GLU A 190 8.37 15.62 -7.34
C GLU A 190 7.00 15.60 -8.05
N SER A 191 6.07 14.88 -7.44
CA SER A 191 4.81 14.54 -8.10
C SER A 191 3.78 15.66 -7.99
N LYS A 192 2.94 15.76 -9.02
CA LYS A 192 1.86 16.74 -9.12
C LYS A 192 0.59 16.08 -9.64
N LEU A 193 -0.54 16.47 -9.04
CA LEU A 193 -1.86 16.17 -9.60
C LEU A 193 -2.00 16.88 -10.95
N VAL A 194 -2.41 16.16 -11.99
CA VAL A 194 -2.71 16.69 -13.31
C VAL A 194 -4.22 16.67 -13.49
N LYS A 195 -4.82 17.84 -13.67
CA LYS A 195 -6.26 17.95 -13.98
C LYS A 195 -6.53 17.49 -15.40
N ASN A 196 -7.62 16.79 -15.59
CA ASN A 196 -8.14 16.40 -16.91
C ASN A 196 -8.55 17.63 -17.69
#